data_a6f2e8891d5a29f666d4b8a75dac06df
#
_entry.id   a6f2e8891d5a29f666d4b8a75dac06df
#
_cell.length_a   1.000
_cell.length_b   1.000
_cell.length_c   1.000
_cell.angle_alpha   90.00
_cell.angle_beta   90.00
_cell.angle_gamma   90.00
#
_symmetry.space_group_name_H-M   'P 1'
#
loop_
_entity.id
_entity.type
_entity.pdbx_description
1 polymer ?
#
loop_
_entity_poly.entity_id
_entity_poly.type
_entity_poly.pdbx_seq_one_letter_code
_entity_poly.pdbx_strand_id
1 'polypeptide(L)'
;MQAFAASLVIVAAGVQAQKAPRDMDRFIDQLMKKMTLEEKIGQLNLPVTGEITTGQAKSSDVAKRIRNGEVGGLFNLKGVERIREVQRQAVEESRLGIPLLFGMDVIHGY
;
A
#
# COMPACT_ATOMS: atom_id res chain seq x y z
N MET A 1 -43.37 52.71 -13.50
CA MET A 1 -42.42 51.83 -14.21
C MET A 1 -41.21 51.63 -13.31
N GLN A 2 -41.13 50.55 -12.60
CA GLN A 2 -39.99 50.22 -11.75
C GLN A 2 -39.19 49.15 -12.47
N ALA A 3 -37.90 49.44 -12.74
CA ALA A 3 -36.97 48.52 -13.34
C ALA A 3 -36.34 47.66 -12.26
N PHE A 4 -36.56 46.35 -12.30
CA PHE A 4 -35.85 45.37 -11.48
C PHE A 4 -34.48 45.09 -12.11
N ALA A 5 -33.41 45.49 -11.44
CA ALA A 5 -32.04 45.10 -11.78
C ALA A 5 -31.77 43.72 -11.15
N ALA A 6 -31.70 42.69 -11.97
CA ALA A 6 -31.27 41.37 -11.53
C ALA A 6 -29.75 41.34 -11.43
N SER A 7 -29.23 41.31 -10.21
CA SER A 7 -27.79 41.06 -9.97
C SER A 7 -27.45 39.61 -10.14
N LEU A 8 -26.69 39.30 -11.18
CA LEU A 8 -26.12 37.98 -11.43
C LEU A 8 -24.91 37.77 -10.52
N VAL A 9 -25.06 36.97 -9.45
CA VAL A 9 -23.94 36.57 -8.60
C VAL A 9 -23.28 35.37 -9.26
N ILE A 10 -22.11 35.61 -9.87
CA ILE A 10 -21.23 34.56 -10.36
C ILE A 10 -20.47 33.99 -9.16
N VAL A 11 -20.89 32.80 -8.68
CA VAL A 11 -20.12 32.02 -7.71
C VAL A 11 -18.98 31.36 -8.48
N ALA A 12 -17.81 31.95 -8.43
CA ALA A 12 -16.60 31.30 -8.88
C ALA A 12 -16.29 30.13 -7.91
N ALA A 13 -16.67 28.93 -8.31
CA ALA A 13 -16.20 27.72 -7.65
C ALA A 13 -14.68 27.61 -7.87
N GLY A 14 -13.91 28.10 -6.92
CA GLY A 14 -12.48 27.91 -6.89
C GLY A 14 -12.17 26.42 -6.81
N VAL A 15 -11.65 25.85 -7.87
CA VAL A 15 -11.01 24.54 -7.82
C VAL A 15 -9.83 24.67 -6.89
N GLN A 16 -10.01 24.29 -5.63
CA GLN A 16 -8.89 24.15 -4.71
C GLN A 16 -8.07 22.97 -5.21
N ALA A 17 -6.95 23.27 -5.87
CA ALA A 17 -5.92 22.29 -6.13
C ALA A 17 -5.56 21.62 -4.79
N GLN A 18 -5.86 20.33 -4.68
CA GLN A 18 -5.53 19.52 -3.52
C GLN A 18 -4.03 19.65 -3.25
N LYS A 19 -3.71 20.31 -2.17
CA LYS A 19 -2.37 20.37 -1.60
C LYS A 19 -2.05 19.02 -0.95
N ALA A 20 -1.83 17.99 -1.76
CA ALA A 20 -1.15 16.81 -1.29
C ALA A 20 0.21 16.83 -1.96
N PRO A 21 1.22 17.05 -1.35
CA PRO A 21 2.29 16.12 -1.03
C PRO A 21 3.18 16.48 0.16
N ARG A 22 3.16 17.70 0.64
CA ARG A 22 4.10 18.10 1.72
C ARG A 22 3.97 17.25 2.99
N ASP A 23 2.76 16.82 3.32
CA ASP A 23 2.53 15.97 4.49
C ASP A 23 2.90 14.52 4.20
N MET A 24 2.67 14.05 2.96
CA MET A 24 3.06 12.70 2.54
C MET A 24 4.57 12.56 2.44
N ASP A 25 5.26 13.50 1.81
CA ASP A 25 6.73 13.47 1.71
C ASP A 25 7.37 13.48 3.11
N ARG A 26 6.87 14.34 4.00
CA ARG A 26 7.33 14.36 5.39
C ARG A 26 7.08 13.05 6.12
N PHE A 27 5.91 12.43 5.91
CA PHE A 27 5.58 11.12 6.47
C PHE A 27 6.55 10.06 5.97
N ILE A 28 6.78 10.00 4.65
CA ILE A 28 7.71 9.05 4.02
C ILE A 28 9.12 9.25 4.56
N ASP A 29 9.61 10.49 4.63
CA ASP A 29 10.94 10.80 5.17
C ASP A 29 11.09 10.35 6.62
N GLN A 30 10.08 10.55 7.44
CA GLN A 30 10.09 10.12 8.84
C GLN A 30 10.08 8.59 8.96
N LEU A 31 9.31 7.91 8.12
CA LEU A 31 9.27 6.45 8.07
C LEU A 31 10.62 5.89 7.63
N MET A 32 11.18 6.42 6.54
CA MET A 32 12.49 6.02 6.02
C MET A 32 13.63 6.19 7.03
N LYS A 33 13.58 7.21 7.89
CA LYS A 33 14.55 7.41 8.98
C LYS A 33 14.44 6.36 10.09
N LYS A 34 13.25 5.77 10.28
CA LYS A 34 13.02 4.72 11.29
C LYS A 34 13.39 3.32 10.78
N MET A 35 13.45 3.14 9.47
CA MET A 35 13.70 1.84 8.84
C MET A 35 15.17 1.45 8.92
N THR A 36 15.43 0.18 9.23
CA THR A 36 16.74 -0.45 9.04
C THR A 36 17.02 -0.66 7.54
N LEU A 37 18.25 -1.00 7.21
CA LEU A 37 18.61 -1.32 5.83
C LEU A 37 17.86 -2.56 5.32
N GLU A 38 17.74 -3.58 6.17
CA GLU A 38 17.02 -4.82 5.87
C GLU A 38 15.54 -4.55 5.60
N GLU A 39 14.89 -3.70 6.39
CA GLU A 39 13.50 -3.30 6.18
C GLU A 39 13.32 -2.50 4.89
N LYS A 40 14.27 -1.64 4.53
CA LYS A 40 14.24 -0.91 3.25
C LYS A 40 14.35 -1.85 2.06
N ILE A 41 15.27 -2.83 2.12
CA ILE A 41 15.41 -3.88 1.11
C ILE A 41 14.13 -4.72 1.07
N GLY A 42 13.57 -5.05 2.23
CA GLY A 42 12.33 -5.80 2.37
C GLY A 42 11.16 -5.18 1.61
N GLN A 43 11.04 -3.84 1.62
CA GLN A 43 9.97 -3.16 0.87
C GLN A 43 10.05 -3.37 -0.66
N LEU A 44 11.21 -3.73 -1.18
CA LEU A 44 11.40 -4.04 -2.61
C LEU A 44 11.17 -5.51 -2.93
N ASN A 45 10.92 -6.33 -1.92
CA ASN A 45 10.78 -7.78 -2.07
C ASN A 45 9.31 -8.17 -2.14
N LEU A 46 8.91 -8.79 -3.25
CA LEU A 46 7.55 -9.26 -3.54
C LEU A 46 7.57 -10.76 -3.86
N PRO A 47 7.69 -11.63 -2.87
CA PRO A 47 7.70 -13.06 -3.09
C PRO A 47 6.34 -13.56 -3.58
N VAL A 48 6.37 -14.66 -4.32
CA VAL A 48 5.18 -15.40 -4.72
C VAL A 48 4.71 -16.25 -3.55
N THR A 49 3.45 -16.13 -3.19
CA THR A 49 2.78 -17.04 -2.26
C THR A 49 1.92 -18.01 -3.07
N GLY A 50 2.48 -19.00 -3.63
CA GLY A 50 1.74 -19.99 -4.40
C GLY A 50 2.09 -21.39 -3.98
N GLU A 51 1.14 -22.29 -4.13
CA GLU A 51 1.34 -23.73 -4.18
C GLU A 51 2.11 -24.16 -5.45
N ILE A 52 3.00 -23.29 -5.94
CA ILE A 52 3.83 -23.63 -7.08
C ILE A 52 4.99 -24.48 -6.54
N THR A 53 4.90 -25.73 -6.80
CA THR A 53 5.84 -26.82 -6.49
C THR A 53 7.21 -26.68 -7.19
N THR A 54 7.59 -25.52 -7.62
CA THR A 54 8.90 -25.27 -8.24
C THR A 54 9.69 -24.25 -7.44
N GLY A 55 10.40 -24.74 -6.40
CA GLY A 55 11.40 -23.95 -5.65
C GLY A 55 10.90 -23.44 -4.29
N GLN A 56 11.04 -24.25 -3.31
CA GLN A 56 11.59 -24.03 -1.97
C GLN A 56 11.34 -22.71 -1.21
N ALA A 57 10.13 -22.19 -1.14
CA ALA A 57 9.79 -21.33 -0.01
C ALA A 57 8.59 -21.96 0.72
N LYS A 58 8.84 -22.61 1.83
CA LYS A 58 7.79 -23.11 2.72
C LYS A 58 6.99 -21.91 3.23
N SER A 59 5.67 -22.00 3.25
CA SER A 59 4.76 -20.94 3.71
C SER A 59 5.08 -20.41 5.14
N SER A 60 5.72 -21.20 5.97
CA SER A 60 6.20 -20.81 7.30
C SER A 60 7.27 -19.71 7.27
N ASP A 61 8.04 -19.63 6.20
CA ASP A 61 9.11 -18.63 6.06
C ASP A 61 8.53 -17.25 5.67
N VAL A 62 7.51 -17.23 4.82
CA VAL A 62 6.87 -15.97 4.39
C VAL A 62 6.25 -15.21 5.56
N ALA A 63 5.51 -15.89 6.43
CA ALA A 63 4.90 -15.27 7.61
C ALA A 63 5.96 -14.68 8.57
N LYS A 64 7.09 -15.37 8.77
CA LYS A 64 8.21 -14.86 9.56
C LYS A 64 8.82 -13.63 8.91
N ARG A 65 9.04 -13.66 7.60
CA ARG A 65 9.62 -12.55 6.84
C ARG A 65 8.72 -11.32 6.83
N ILE A 66 7.39 -11.50 6.79
CA ILE A 66 6.42 -10.40 6.93
C ILE A 66 6.60 -9.73 8.29
N ARG A 67 6.61 -10.50 9.37
CA ARG A 67 6.79 -9.96 10.74
C ARG A 67 8.13 -9.25 10.93
N ASN A 68 9.17 -9.71 10.27
CA ASN A 68 10.49 -9.09 10.29
C ASN A 68 10.60 -7.83 9.40
N GLY A 69 9.55 -7.47 8.63
CA GLY A 69 9.62 -6.35 7.69
C GLY A 69 10.43 -6.62 6.42
N GLU A 70 10.68 -7.89 6.08
CA GLU A 70 11.50 -8.32 4.94
C GLU A 70 10.71 -8.50 3.64
N VAL A 71 9.41 -8.09 3.63
CA VAL A 71 8.48 -8.25 2.52
C VAL A 71 7.64 -6.99 2.36
N GLY A 72 7.64 -6.39 1.19
CA GLY A 72 6.84 -5.21 0.84
C GLY A 72 5.52 -5.55 0.15
N GLY A 73 5.40 -6.76 -0.37
CA GLY A 73 4.17 -7.21 -1.02
C GLY A 73 4.19 -8.69 -1.33
N LEU A 74 3.08 -9.20 -1.84
CA LEU A 74 2.92 -10.61 -2.18
C LEU A 74 2.29 -10.76 -3.57
N PHE A 75 2.86 -11.67 -4.37
CA PHE A 75 2.29 -12.04 -5.65
C PHE A 75 1.45 -13.33 -5.55
N ASN A 76 0.37 -13.36 -6.34
CA ASN A 76 -0.49 -14.53 -6.57
C ASN A 76 -1.18 -15.07 -5.31
N LEU A 77 -1.27 -14.28 -4.23
CA LEU A 77 -2.08 -14.64 -3.09
C LEU A 77 -3.57 -14.45 -3.42
N LYS A 78 -4.35 -15.52 -3.35
CA LYS A 78 -5.79 -15.53 -3.61
C LYS A 78 -6.59 -15.79 -2.33
N GLY A 79 -7.80 -15.21 -2.30
CA GLY A 79 -8.76 -15.40 -1.22
C GLY A 79 -8.72 -14.30 -0.19
N VAL A 80 -9.91 -13.75 0.08
CA VAL A 80 -10.08 -12.58 0.95
C VAL A 80 -9.54 -12.84 2.36
N GLU A 81 -9.83 -14.01 2.91
CA GLU A 81 -9.40 -14.35 4.28
C GLU A 81 -7.87 -14.46 4.39
N ARG A 82 -7.22 -15.06 3.40
CA ARG A 82 -5.75 -15.14 3.37
C ARG A 82 -5.11 -13.76 3.24
N ILE A 83 -5.65 -12.91 2.37
CA ILE A 83 -5.16 -11.54 2.19
C ILE A 83 -5.33 -10.74 3.49
N ARG A 84 -6.48 -10.84 4.15
CA ARG A 84 -6.72 -10.18 5.44
C ARG A 84 -5.75 -10.65 6.52
N GLU A 85 -5.51 -11.95 6.61
CA GLU A 85 -4.62 -12.51 7.62
C GLU A 85 -3.18 -12.05 7.44
N VAL A 86 -2.62 -12.12 6.22
CA VAL A 86 -1.25 -11.65 5.99
C VAL A 86 -1.11 -10.13 6.13
N GLN A 87 -2.16 -9.38 5.77
CA GLN A 87 -2.19 -7.94 5.99
C GLN A 87 -2.22 -7.60 7.49
N ARG A 88 -3.01 -8.34 8.27
CA ARG A 88 -3.05 -8.20 9.73
C ARG A 88 -1.65 -8.45 10.34
N GLN A 89 -0.97 -9.52 9.91
CA GLN A 89 0.39 -9.81 10.37
C GLN A 89 1.36 -8.67 10.04
N ALA A 90 1.29 -8.09 8.83
CA ALA A 90 2.14 -6.97 8.46
C ALA A 90 1.86 -5.72 9.31
N VAL A 91 0.59 -5.39 9.53
CA VAL A 91 0.21 -4.15 10.22
C VAL A 91 0.31 -4.27 11.74
N GLU A 92 -0.06 -5.40 12.32
CA GLU A 92 -0.17 -5.57 13.77
C GLU A 92 1.03 -6.29 14.40
N GLU A 93 1.74 -7.13 13.65
CA GLU A 93 2.81 -7.96 14.18
C GLU A 93 4.22 -7.54 13.72
N SER A 94 4.34 -6.65 12.73
CA SER A 94 5.63 -6.10 12.33
C SER A 94 5.96 -4.81 13.08
N ARG A 95 7.23 -4.49 13.19
CA ARG A 95 7.73 -3.33 13.96
C ARG A 95 7.23 -1.98 13.44
N LEU A 96 7.09 -1.83 12.14
CA LEU A 96 6.72 -0.56 11.50
C LEU A 96 5.27 -0.50 11.07
N GLY A 97 4.55 -1.61 11.07
CA GLY A 97 3.14 -1.67 10.69
C GLY A 97 2.86 -1.26 9.24
N ILE A 98 3.80 -1.47 8.32
CA ILE A 98 3.65 -1.08 6.92
C ILE A 98 2.77 -2.11 6.22
N PRO A 99 1.65 -1.68 5.59
CA PRO A 99 0.78 -2.59 4.85
C PRO A 99 1.49 -3.20 3.64
N LEU A 100 1.15 -4.45 3.31
CA LEU A 100 1.64 -5.14 2.11
C LEU A 100 0.89 -4.70 0.85
N LEU A 101 1.61 -4.68 -0.27
CA LEU A 101 1.01 -4.61 -1.60
C LEU A 101 0.66 -6.02 -2.09
N PHE A 102 -0.44 -6.14 -2.83
CA PHE A 102 -0.84 -7.41 -3.44
C PHE A 102 -0.89 -7.26 -4.96
N GLY A 103 -0.23 -8.19 -5.64
CA GLY A 103 -0.21 -8.26 -7.09
C GLY A 103 -0.60 -9.64 -7.58
N MET A 104 -1.04 -9.71 -8.82
CA MET A 104 -1.31 -10.97 -9.51
C MET A 104 -0.63 -10.94 -10.87
N ASP A 105 0.05 -12.01 -11.20
CA ASP A 105 0.62 -12.21 -12.52
C ASP A 105 -0.44 -12.81 -13.44
N VAL A 106 -0.92 -12.01 -14.37
CA VAL A 106 -1.99 -12.38 -15.31
C VAL A 106 -1.40 -12.38 -16.72
N ILE A 107 -0.68 -13.48 -17.05
CA ILE A 107 0.11 -13.56 -18.29
C ILE A 107 -0.78 -13.54 -19.56
N HIS A 108 -1.95 -14.17 -19.50
CA HIS A 108 -2.82 -14.38 -20.65
C HIS A 108 -4.26 -13.87 -20.47
N GLY A 109 -4.50 -13.02 -19.52
CA GLY A 109 -5.84 -12.56 -19.13
C GLY A 109 -6.45 -13.40 -18.02
N TYR A 110 -7.50 -12.84 -17.41
CA TYR A 110 -8.16 -13.43 -16.24
C TYR A 110 -9.60 -13.79 -16.62
#